data_da8ec4800f01e2a1df3a8a6a3eca1ee3
#
_entry.id   da8ec4800f01e2a1df3a8a6a3eca1ee3
#
_cell.length_a   1.000
_cell.length_b   1.000
_cell.length_c   1.000
_cell.angle_alpha   90.00
_cell.angle_beta   90.00
_cell.angle_gamma   90.00
#
_symmetry.space_group_name_H-M   'P 1'
#
loop_
_entity.id
_entity.type
_entity.pdbx_description
1 polymer ?
#
loop_
_entity_poly.entity_id
_entity_poly.type
_entity_poly.pdbx_seq_one_letter_code
_entity_poly.pdbx_strand_id
1 'polypeptide(L)'
;MNVVNGDGDTDFQELRRTYGRQFFWFRHDGRAYVLRDAATIQRLVGLYRPQSELGREQGELGRKQGALGRKQGELGRRQGELGREQARLGVEEARMSRFDDDDPSTITRRRELERRQRELSRRQDDLGREQDALGREQSKLGEVQSRLGDRQSALSRDIEQKLKPMLDEMIRKGVAERAR
;
A
#
# COMPACT_ATOMS: atom_id res chain seq x y z
N MET A 1 8.66 12.01 -24.35
CA MET A 1 8.87 11.62 -22.95
C MET A 1 10.21 12.17 -22.56
N ASN A 2 10.28 13.04 -21.57
CA ASN A 2 11.51 13.68 -21.15
C ASN A 2 11.93 13.07 -19.83
N VAL A 3 13.16 12.63 -19.70
CA VAL A 3 13.70 12.07 -18.45
C VAL A 3 14.87 12.95 -18.03
N VAL A 4 14.81 13.44 -16.80
CA VAL A 4 15.88 14.19 -16.15
C VAL A 4 16.44 13.30 -15.04
N ASN A 5 17.72 12.99 -15.13
CA ASN A 5 18.44 12.24 -14.11
C ASN A 5 19.49 13.18 -13.47
N GLY A 6 19.12 13.83 -12.39
CA GLY A 6 19.98 14.76 -11.66
C GLY A 6 19.32 15.27 -10.38
N ASP A 7 20.12 15.83 -9.48
CA ASP A 7 19.67 16.43 -8.23
C ASP A 7 18.66 17.57 -8.51
N GLY A 8 17.63 17.66 -7.66
CA GLY A 8 16.38 18.39 -7.83
C GLY A 8 16.39 19.91 -8.10
N ASP A 9 17.53 20.50 -8.48
CA ASP A 9 17.69 21.96 -8.66
C ASP A 9 17.72 22.41 -10.14
N THR A 10 17.40 21.50 -11.06
CA THR A 10 17.44 21.84 -12.49
C THR A 10 16.04 22.18 -13.00
N ASP A 11 15.84 23.42 -13.49
CA ASP A 11 14.55 23.84 -14.05
C ASP A 11 14.25 23.08 -15.35
N PHE A 12 13.34 22.12 -15.23
CA PHE A 12 12.89 21.30 -16.35
C PHE A 12 12.25 22.12 -17.47
N GLN A 13 11.64 23.25 -17.16
CA GLN A 13 11.02 24.12 -18.15
C GLN A 13 12.07 24.82 -19.00
N GLU A 14 13.18 25.24 -18.38
CA GLU A 14 14.32 25.85 -19.07
C GLU A 14 15.01 24.83 -19.99
N LEU A 15 15.26 23.62 -19.51
CA LEU A 15 15.78 22.52 -20.33
C LEU A 15 14.89 22.23 -21.53
N ARG A 16 13.57 22.24 -21.35
CA ARG A 16 12.61 22.00 -22.43
C ARG A 16 12.60 23.12 -23.46
N ARG A 17 12.80 24.38 -23.05
CA ARG A 17 12.93 25.51 -23.96
C ARG A 17 14.22 25.42 -24.78
N THR A 18 15.31 25.02 -24.13
CA THR A 18 16.65 24.95 -24.74
C THR A 18 16.79 23.74 -25.67
N TYR A 19 16.32 22.56 -25.27
CA TYR A 19 16.58 21.28 -25.93
C TYR A 19 15.37 20.69 -26.67
N GLY A 20 14.18 21.33 -26.57
CA GLY A 20 12.97 20.90 -27.29
C GLY A 20 12.15 19.87 -26.56
N ARG A 21 11.36 19.06 -27.33
CA ARG A 21 10.37 18.14 -26.73
C ARG A 21 10.88 16.76 -26.37
N GLN A 22 12.00 16.34 -26.96
CA GLN A 22 12.58 15.02 -26.74
C GLN A 22 14.06 15.15 -26.45
N PHE A 23 14.42 14.95 -25.20
CA PHE A 23 15.80 14.89 -24.75
C PHE A 23 15.89 14.04 -23.50
N PHE A 24 17.10 13.53 -23.24
CA PHE A 24 17.49 12.93 -21.97
C PHE A 24 18.65 13.76 -21.42
N TRP A 25 18.44 14.37 -20.25
CA TRP A 25 19.45 15.15 -19.55
C TRP A 25 19.98 14.37 -18.35
N PHE A 26 21.29 14.37 -18.18
CA PHE A 26 21.92 13.67 -17.05
C PHE A 26 23.21 14.33 -16.64
N ARG A 27 23.61 14.09 -15.37
CA ARG A 27 24.94 14.44 -14.85
C ARG A 27 25.81 13.19 -14.80
N HIS A 28 27.07 13.35 -15.23
CA HIS A 28 28.07 12.33 -15.18
C HIS A 28 29.42 12.98 -14.85
N ASP A 29 30.10 12.51 -13.79
CA ASP A 29 31.36 13.05 -13.26
C ASP A 29 31.33 14.59 -13.10
N GLY A 30 30.25 15.10 -12.49
CA GLY A 30 30.06 16.54 -12.21
C GLY A 30 29.72 17.41 -13.41
N ARG A 31 29.58 16.82 -14.60
CA ARG A 31 29.27 17.54 -15.86
C ARG A 31 27.88 17.17 -16.35
N ALA A 32 27.18 18.16 -16.89
CA ALA A 32 25.85 17.95 -17.49
C ALA A 32 25.96 17.59 -18.96
N TYR A 33 25.12 16.63 -19.37
CA TYR A 33 25.03 16.14 -20.74
C TYR A 33 23.58 16.07 -21.21
N VAL A 34 23.40 16.23 -22.52
CA VAL A 34 22.12 16.09 -23.19
C VAL A 34 22.23 15.09 -24.33
N LEU A 35 21.27 14.20 -24.40
CA LEU A 35 21.09 13.22 -25.45
C LEU A 35 19.82 13.56 -26.23
N ARG A 36 19.92 13.60 -27.58
CA ARG A 36 18.78 13.89 -28.46
C ARG A 36 18.45 12.74 -29.39
N ASP A 37 19.33 11.76 -29.50
CA ASP A 37 19.10 10.60 -30.35
C ASP A 37 17.91 9.77 -29.86
N ALA A 38 16.84 9.73 -30.64
CA ALA A 38 15.58 9.10 -30.26
C ALA A 38 15.74 7.59 -30.01
N ALA A 39 16.57 6.89 -30.78
CA ALA A 39 16.78 5.46 -30.62
C ALA A 39 17.47 5.15 -29.28
N THR A 40 18.46 5.95 -28.91
CA THR A 40 19.18 5.81 -27.65
C THR A 40 18.31 6.20 -26.46
N ILE A 41 17.51 7.27 -26.59
CA ILE A 41 16.52 7.64 -25.55
C ILE A 41 15.53 6.50 -25.33
N GLN A 42 15.04 5.85 -26.38
CA GLN A 42 14.13 4.71 -26.28
C GLN A 42 14.78 3.52 -25.55
N ARG A 43 16.06 3.25 -25.80
CA ARG A 43 16.79 2.20 -25.07
C ARG A 43 16.91 2.52 -23.58
N LEU A 44 17.24 3.77 -23.23
CA LEU A 44 17.31 4.22 -21.83
C LEU A 44 15.95 4.11 -21.15
N VAL A 45 14.88 4.59 -21.81
CA VAL A 45 13.51 4.47 -21.28
C VAL A 45 13.12 3.02 -21.10
N GLY A 46 13.57 2.12 -21.99
CA GLY A 46 13.36 0.68 -21.88
C GLY A 46 13.92 0.07 -20.58
N LEU A 47 15.05 0.60 -20.07
CA LEU A 47 15.62 0.14 -18.80
C LEU A 47 14.71 0.42 -17.59
N TYR A 48 13.93 1.52 -17.65
CA TYR A 48 13.04 1.92 -16.55
C TYR A 48 11.62 1.34 -16.66
N ARG A 49 11.30 0.66 -17.77
CA ARG A 49 9.98 0.06 -17.98
C ARG A 49 9.58 -0.93 -16.88
N PRO A 50 10.46 -1.87 -16.46
CA PRO A 50 10.12 -2.78 -15.38
C PRO A 50 9.89 -2.07 -14.04
N GLN A 51 10.58 -0.95 -13.79
CA GLN A 51 10.35 -0.14 -12.59
C GLN A 51 8.97 0.53 -12.60
N SER A 52 8.51 0.99 -13.78
CA SER A 52 7.16 1.55 -13.94
C SER A 52 6.07 0.49 -13.74
N GLU A 53 6.30 -0.75 -14.19
CA GLU A 53 5.40 -1.88 -13.97
C GLU A 53 5.32 -2.22 -12.48
N LEU A 54 6.46 -2.28 -11.79
CA LEU A 54 6.54 -2.50 -10.36
C LEU A 54 5.81 -1.40 -9.56
N GLY A 55 5.92 -0.13 -9.97
CA GLY A 55 5.19 0.97 -9.36
C GLY A 55 3.66 0.82 -9.48
N ARG A 56 3.17 0.25 -10.57
CA ARG A 56 1.74 -0.09 -10.71
C ARG A 56 1.32 -1.20 -9.76
N GLU A 57 2.10 -2.28 -9.66
CA GLU A 57 1.86 -3.38 -8.73
C GLU A 57 1.84 -2.87 -7.28
N GLN A 58 2.75 -1.99 -6.89
CA GLN A 58 2.76 -1.33 -5.58
C GLN A 58 1.52 -0.48 -5.34
N GLY A 59 1.08 0.27 -6.36
CA GLY A 59 -0.16 1.06 -6.30
C GLY A 59 -1.41 0.19 -6.10
N GLU A 60 -1.47 -0.99 -6.73
CA GLU A 60 -2.56 -1.95 -6.53
C GLU A 60 -2.53 -2.55 -5.12
N LEU A 61 -1.34 -2.90 -4.64
CA LEU A 61 -1.16 -3.39 -3.27
C LEU A 61 -1.62 -2.35 -2.24
N GLY A 62 -1.25 -1.08 -2.42
CA GLY A 62 -1.70 0.01 -1.57
C GLY A 62 -3.23 0.15 -1.53
N ARG A 63 -3.90 -0.02 -2.68
CA ARG A 63 -5.38 -0.04 -2.73
C ARG A 63 -5.97 -1.20 -1.94
N LYS A 64 -5.39 -2.40 -2.04
CA LYS A 64 -5.84 -3.58 -1.26
C LYS A 64 -5.63 -3.38 0.23
N GLN A 65 -4.49 -2.83 0.65
CA GLN A 65 -4.23 -2.49 2.06
C GLN A 65 -5.23 -1.45 2.59
N GLY A 66 -5.55 -0.42 1.80
CA GLY A 66 -6.56 0.56 2.17
C GLY A 66 -7.98 -0.04 2.31
N ALA A 67 -8.34 -1.00 1.45
CA ALA A 67 -9.61 -1.72 1.56
C ALA A 67 -9.65 -2.59 2.82
N LEU A 68 -8.54 -3.27 3.14
CA LEU A 68 -8.42 -4.08 4.35
C LEU A 68 -8.52 -3.23 5.62
N GLY A 69 -7.88 -2.07 5.64
CA GLY A 69 -7.99 -1.12 6.76
C GLY A 69 -9.43 -0.65 7.00
N ARG A 70 -10.20 -0.42 5.94
CA ARG A 70 -11.65 -0.10 6.08
C ARG A 70 -12.43 -1.24 6.70
N LYS A 71 -12.20 -2.49 6.27
CA LYS A 71 -12.84 -3.68 6.87
C LYS A 71 -12.49 -3.81 8.36
N GLN A 72 -11.23 -3.60 8.73
CA GLN A 72 -10.79 -3.61 10.14
C GLN A 72 -11.50 -2.53 10.97
N GLY A 73 -11.64 -1.32 10.42
CA GLY A 73 -12.37 -0.25 11.08
C GLY A 73 -13.86 -0.56 11.27
N GLU A 74 -14.48 -1.24 10.32
CA GLU A 74 -15.87 -1.70 10.44
C GLU A 74 -16.01 -2.79 11.51
N LEU A 75 -15.09 -3.75 11.52
CA LEU A 75 -15.05 -4.80 12.53
C LEU A 75 -14.89 -4.21 13.95
N GLY A 76 -14.00 -3.25 14.13
CA GLY A 76 -13.84 -2.54 15.40
C GLY A 76 -15.10 -1.84 15.87
N ARG A 77 -15.88 -1.24 14.96
CA ARG A 77 -17.18 -0.66 15.30
C ARG A 77 -18.18 -1.71 15.78
N ARG A 78 -18.30 -2.86 15.05
CA ARG A 78 -19.17 -3.96 15.44
C ARG A 78 -18.79 -4.54 16.81
N GLN A 79 -17.49 -4.69 17.09
CA GLN A 79 -17.00 -5.10 18.41
C GLN A 79 -17.41 -4.12 19.51
N GLY A 80 -17.30 -2.82 19.25
CA GLY A 80 -17.72 -1.79 20.18
C GLY A 80 -19.24 -1.79 20.45
N GLU A 81 -20.06 -2.08 19.44
CA GLU A 81 -21.52 -2.25 19.59
C GLU A 81 -21.85 -3.48 20.43
N LEU A 82 -21.19 -4.60 20.15
CA LEU A 82 -21.36 -5.84 20.89
C LEU A 82 -20.98 -5.67 22.37
N GLY A 83 -19.87 -5.00 22.66
CA GLY A 83 -19.44 -4.68 24.01
C GLY A 83 -20.47 -3.85 24.79
N ARG A 84 -21.10 -2.86 24.12
CA ARG A 84 -22.18 -2.08 24.72
C ARG A 84 -23.43 -2.91 25.00
N GLU A 85 -23.78 -3.84 24.11
CA GLU A 85 -24.92 -4.74 24.27
C GLU A 85 -24.68 -5.73 25.43
N GLN A 86 -23.46 -6.29 25.53
CA GLN A 86 -23.05 -7.12 26.67
C GLN A 86 -23.13 -6.37 28.02
N ALA A 87 -22.65 -5.12 28.04
CA ALA A 87 -22.72 -4.31 29.25
C ALA A 87 -24.19 -4.05 29.70
N ARG A 88 -25.09 -3.81 28.74
CA ARG A 88 -26.53 -3.64 29.03
C ARG A 88 -27.14 -4.92 29.58
N LEU A 89 -26.83 -6.09 29.00
CA LEU A 89 -27.30 -7.38 29.50
C LEU A 89 -26.78 -7.65 30.88
N GLY A 90 -25.53 -7.41 31.21
CA GLY A 90 -24.97 -7.57 32.54
C GLY A 90 -25.69 -6.70 33.60
N VAL A 91 -26.07 -5.45 33.22
CA VAL A 91 -26.88 -4.61 34.14
C VAL A 91 -28.28 -5.19 34.32
N GLU A 92 -28.91 -5.74 33.26
CA GLU A 92 -30.23 -6.36 33.34
C GLU A 92 -30.21 -7.63 34.21
N GLU A 93 -29.21 -8.49 34.04
CA GLU A 93 -28.96 -9.66 34.88
C GLU A 93 -28.76 -9.30 36.36
N ALA A 94 -27.95 -8.27 36.63
CA ALA A 94 -27.74 -7.79 38.01
C ALA A 94 -29.01 -7.21 38.65
N ARG A 95 -29.93 -6.68 37.85
CA ARG A 95 -31.26 -6.25 38.35
C ARG A 95 -32.14 -7.46 38.65
N MET A 96 -32.14 -8.47 37.76
CA MET A 96 -32.96 -9.66 37.89
C MET A 96 -32.56 -10.51 39.12
N SER A 97 -31.31 -10.48 39.56
CA SER A 97 -30.87 -11.19 40.77
C SER A 97 -31.51 -10.69 42.07
N ARG A 98 -32.27 -9.59 42.04
CA ARG A 98 -32.98 -9.01 43.19
C ARG A 98 -34.46 -9.43 43.27
N PHE A 99 -34.96 -10.16 42.27
CA PHE A 99 -36.35 -10.60 42.23
C PHE A 99 -36.49 -12.04 42.64
N ASP A 100 -37.69 -12.43 43.09
CA ASP A 100 -38.01 -13.79 43.50
C ASP A 100 -37.88 -14.75 42.32
N ASP A 101 -37.16 -15.84 42.51
CA ASP A 101 -36.83 -16.83 41.49
C ASP A 101 -38.04 -17.65 41.05
N ASP A 102 -39.05 -17.76 41.89
CA ASP A 102 -40.25 -18.56 41.65
C ASP A 102 -41.39 -17.80 40.93
N ASP A 103 -41.24 -16.48 40.74
CA ASP A 103 -42.24 -15.69 40.02
C ASP A 103 -42.21 -16.03 38.49
N PRO A 104 -43.35 -16.44 37.90
CA PRO A 104 -43.43 -16.81 36.49
C PRO A 104 -42.91 -15.72 35.51
N SER A 105 -43.07 -14.45 35.86
CA SER A 105 -42.55 -13.32 35.07
C SER A 105 -41.02 -13.26 35.11
N THR A 106 -40.42 -13.52 36.24
CA THR A 106 -39.00 -13.59 36.49
C THR A 106 -38.38 -14.75 35.67
N ILE A 107 -38.98 -15.93 35.71
CA ILE A 107 -38.57 -17.10 34.95
C ILE A 107 -38.57 -16.81 33.44
N THR A 108 -39.61 -16.17 32.96
CA THR A 108 -39.74 -15.83 31.53
C THR A 108 -38.63 -14.85 31.12
N ARG A 109 -38.38 -13.83 31.92
CA ARG A 109 -37.36 -12.80 31.66
C ARG A 109 -35.95 -13.40 31.65
N ARG A 110 -35.64 -14.31 32.60
CA ARG A 110 -34.35 -15.04 32.62
C ARG A 110 -34.13 -15.85 31.35
N ARG A 111 -35.11 -16.58 30.87
CA ARG A 111 -35.01 -17.34 29.62
C ARG A 111 -34.73 -16.43 28.41
N GLU A 112 -35.31 -15.25 28.41
CA GLU A 112 -35.06 -14.24 27.36
C GLU A 112 -33.62 -13.71 27.45
N LEU A 113 -33.12 -13.37 28.64
CA LEU A 113 -31.74 -12.93 28.85
C LEU A 113 -30.74 -13.99 28.43
N GLU A 114 -30.94 -15.25 28.83
CA GLU A 114 -30.08 -16.38 28.41
C GLU A 114 -30.07 -16.57 26.89
N ARG A 115 -31.22 -16.36 26.21
CA ARG A 115 -31.29 -16.45 24.76
C ARG A 115 -30.46 -15.32 24.12
N ARG A 116 -30.59 -14.08 24.60
CA ARG A 116 -29.82 -12.93 24.14
C ARG A 116 -28.34 -13.13 24.38
N GLN A 117 -27.95 -13.65 25.52
CA GLN A 117 -26.57 -13.93 25.85
C GLN A 117 -25.95 -14.97 24.90
N ARG A 118 -26.69 -16.04 24.58
CA ARG A 118 -26.26 -17.05 23.59
C ARG A 118 -26.13 -16.44 22.19
N GLU A 119 -27.02 -15.54 21.81
CA GLU A 119 -26.94 -14.83 20.53
C GLU A 119 -25.73 -13.91 20.45
N LEU A 120 -25.45 -13.15 21.51
CA LEU A 120 -24.26 -12.30 21.59
C LEU A 120 -22.97 -13.12 21.52
N SER A 121 -22.89 -14.26 22.21
CA SER A 121 -21.73 -15.15 22.12
C SER A 121 -21.50 -15.63 20.69
N ARG A 122 -22.56 -16.02 19.98
CA ARG A 122 -22.43 -16.41 18.56
C ARG A 122 -21.91 -15.26 17.69
N ARG A 123 -22.43 -14.05 17.89
CA ARG A 123 -21.96 -12.87 17.14
C ARG A 123 -20.50 -12.55 17.45
N GLN A 124 -20.06 -12.78 18.69
CA GLN A 124 -18.67 -12.59 19.10
C GLN A 124 -17.75 -13.61 18.44
N ASP A 125 -18.18 -14.88 18.37
CA ASP A 125 -17.45 -15.94 17.66
C ASP A 125 -17.35 -15.66 16.16
N ASP A 126 -18.43 -15.14 15.52
CA ASP A 126 -18.42 -14.76 14.12
C ASP A 126 -17.43 -13.62 13.85
N LEU A 127 -17.45 -12.58 14.70
CA LEU A 127 -16.49 -11.48 14.61
C LEU A 127 -15.04 -11.96 14.81
N GLY A 128 -14.81 -12.89 15.72
CA GLY A 128 -13.50 -13.51 15.90
C GLY A 128 -13.02 -14.20 14.61
N ARG A 129 -13.89 -14.97 13.98
CA ARG A 129 -13.56 -15.64 12.69
C ARG A 129 -13.27 -14.63 11.57
N GLU A 130 -14.05 -13.55 11.48
CA GLU A 130 -13.79 -12.47 10.51
C GLU A 130 -12.45 -11.79 10.79
N GLN A 131 -12.11 -11.54 12.04
CA GLN A 131 -10.83 -10.93 12.44
C GLN A 131 -9.64 -11.82 12.07
N ASP A 132 -9.74 -13.12 12.31
CA ASP A 132 -8.72 -14.09 11.93
C ASP A 132 -8.54 -14.16 10.41
N ALA A 133 -9.63 -14.11 9.65
CA ALA A 133 -9.59 -14.08 8.19
C ALA A 133 -8.88 -12.82 7.67
N LEU A 134 -9.19 -11.66 8.24
CA LEU A 134 -8.52 -10.39 7.92
C LEU A 134 -7.03 -10.41 8.30
N GLY A 135 -6.67 -11.00 9.44
CA GLY A 135 -5.28 -11.18 9.86
C GLY A 135 -4.48 -12.01 8.85
N ARG A 136 -5.07 -13.11 8.38
CA ARG A 136 -4.44 -13.94 7.33
C ARG A 136 -4.28 -13.18 5.99
N GLU A 137 -5.28 -12.38 5.61
CA GLU A 137 -5.21 -11.57 4.39
C GLU A 137 -4.12 -10.49 4.52
N GLN A 138 -3.99 -9.87 5.69
CA GLN A 138 -2.95 -8.88 5.99
C GLN A 138 -1.54 -9.49 5.93
N SER A 139 -1.36 -10.69 6.48
CA SER A 139 -0.08 -11.41 6.42
C SER A 139 0.33 -11.69 4.97
N LYS A 140 -0.60 -12.17 4.13
CA LYS A 140 -0.34 -12.39 2.69
C LYS A 140 0.05 -11.10 1.96
N LEU A 141 -0.61 -9.98 2.25
CA LEU A 141 -0.26 -8.69 1.67
C LEU A 141 1.14 -8.23 2.12
N GLY A 142 1.51 -8.48 3.38
CA GLY A 142 2.86 -8.21 3.90
C GLY A 142 3.93 -9.00 3.17
N GLU A 143 3.70 -10.29 2.89
CA GLU A 143 4.62 -11.11 2.10
C GLU A 143 4.78 -10.59 0.65
N VAL A 144 3.68 -10.19 0.01
CA VAL A 144 3.73 -9.59 -1.33
C VAL A 144 4.52 -8.29 -1.31
N GLN A 145 4.31 -7.45 -0.29
CA GLN A 145 5.04 -6.19 -0.14
C GLN A 145 6.54 -6.40 0.02
N SER A 146 6.96 -7.39 0.83
CA SER A 146 8.37 -7.76 0.98
C SER A 146 8.98 -8.18 -0.35
N ARG A 147 8.32 -9.08 -1.10
CA ARG A 147 8.80 -9.52 -2.42
C ARG A 147 8.92 -8.38 -3.43
N LEU A 148 7.97 -7.43 -3.41
CA LEU A 148 8.03 -6.24 -4.26
C LEU A 148 9.20 -5.34 -3.88
N GLY A 149 9.52 -5.18 -2.58
CA GLY A 149 10.69 -4.47 -2.09
C GLY A 149 12.01 -5.09 -2.56
N ASP A 150 12.12 -6.41 -2.45
CA ASP A 150 13.31 -7.16 -2.92
C ASP A 150 13.48 -6.99 -4.43
N ARG A 151 12.38 -7.12 -5.19
CA ARG A 151 12.39 -6.94 -6.64
C ARG A 151 12.77 -5.52 -7.04
N GLN A 152 12.30 -4.51 -6.30
CA GLN A 152 12.67 -3.11 -6.53
C GLN A 152 14.17 -2.89 -6.32
N SER A 153 14.72 -3.44 -5.23
CA SER A 153 16.16 -3.34 -4.91
C SER A 153 17.04 -4.04 -5.96
N ALA A 154 16.62 -5.21 -6.42
CA ALA A 154 17.30 -5.92 -7.49
C ALA A 154 17.26 -5.15 -8.82
N LEU A 155 16.11 -4.58 -9.15
CA LEU A 155 15.91 -3.82 -10.37
C LEU A 155 16.71 -2.52 -10.38
N SER A 156 16.79 -1.81 -9.25
CA SER A 156 17.60 -0.60 -9.12
C SER A 156 19.08 -0.90 -9.36
N ARG A 157 19.58 -1.98 -8.78
CA ARG A 157 20.99 -2.42 -9.02
C ARG A 157 21.24 -2.79 -10.47
N ASP A 158 20.32 -3.51 -11.11
CA ASP A 158 20.45 -3.90 -12.53
C ASP A 158 20.45 -2.66 -13.45
N ILE A 159 19.58 -1.68 -13.15
CA ILE A 159 19.56 -0.41 -13.89
C ILE A 159 20.87 0.34 -13.72
N GLU A 160 21.40 0.48 -12.50
CA GLU A 160 22.68 1.16 -12.26
C GLU A 160 23.85 0.49 -12.99
N GLN A 161 23.91 -0.85 -12.94
CA GLN A 161 24.95 -1.61 -13.62
C GLN A 161 24.92 -1.45 -15.14
N LYS A 162 23.74 -1.31 -15.73
CA LYS A 162 23.56 -1.13 -17.19
C LYS A 162 23.68 0.33 -17.61
N LEU A 163 23.17 1.24 -16.78
CA LEU A 163 23.10 2.66 -17.13
C LEU A 163 24.47 3.30 -17.22
N LYS A 164 25.34 3.06 -16.21
CA LYS A 164 26.66 3.69 -16.16
C LYS A 164 27.49 3.42 -17.41
N PRO A 165 27.75 2.16 -17.82
CA PRO A 165 28.53 1.88 -19.03
C PRO A 165 27.87 2.39 -20.30
N MET A 166 26.53 2.43 -20.38
CA MET A 166 25.81 3.01 -21.52
C MET A 166 26.07 4.51 -21.63
N LEU A 167 26.01 5.25 -20.52
CA LEU A 167 26.29 6.69 -20.50
C LEU A 167 27.74 6.98 -20.88
N ASP A 168 28.70 6.22 -20.36
CA ASP A 168 30.11 6.31 -20.70
C ASP A 168 30.34 6.12 -22.22
N GLU A 169 29.69 5.12 -22.77
CA GLU A 169 29.79 4.83 -24.20
C GLU A 169 29.20 5.96 -25.06
N MET A 170 28.06 6.54 -24.65
CA MET A 170 27.41 7.64 -25.35
C MET A 170 28.26 8.90 -25.34
N ILE A 171 28.90 9.21 -24.21
CA ILE A 171 29.82 10.33 -24.07
C ILE A 171 31.04 10.11 -24.99
N ARG A 172 31.65 8.91 -24.93
CA ARG A 172 32.82 8.57 -25.75
C ARG A 172 32.54 8.62 -27.25
N LYS A 173 31.35 8.21 -27.69
CA LYS A 173 30.92 8.26 -29.09
C LYS A 173 30.44 9.63 -29.55
N GLY A 174 30.36 10.61 -28.65
CA GLY A 174 29.87 11.97 -28.98
C GLY A 174 28.37 12.05 -29.24
N VAL A 175 27.61 11.00 -28.87
CA VAL A 175 26.13 10.97 -28.99
C VAL A 175 25.49 11.82 -27.92
N ALA A 176 26.10 11.89 -26.73
CA ALA A 176 25.74 12.80 -25.66
C ALA A 176 26.59 14.09 -25.73
N GLU A 177 25.92 15.20 -25.92
CA GLU A 177 26.54 16.52 -26.00
C GLU A 177 26.62 17.17 -24.59
N ARG A 178 27.64 17.99 -24.35
CA ARG A 178 27.69 18.78 -23.11
C ARG A 178 26.52 19.77 -23.08
N ALA A 179 25.77 19.73 -21.98
CA ALA A 179 24.73 20.73 -21.73
C ALA A 179 25.40 22.11 -21.49
N ARG A 180 24.83 23.12 -22.06
CA ARG A 180 25.25 24.52 -21.88
C ARG A 180 24.51 25.13 -20.71
#